data_dbafd55667a1e7e1c2ae84bf0d355aff
#
_entry.id   dbafd55667a1e7e1c2ae84bf0d355aff
#
_cell.length_a   1.000
_cell.length_b   1.000
_cell.length_c   1.000
_cell.angle_alpha   90.00
_cell.angle_beta   90.00
_cell.angle_gamma   90.00
#
_symmetry.space_group_name_H-M   'P 1'
#
loop_
_entity.id
_entity.type
_entity.pdbx_description
1 polymer ?
#
loop_
_entity_poly.entity_id
_entity_poly.type
_entity_poly.pdbx_seq_one_letter_code
_entity_poly.pdbx_strand_id
1 'polypeptide(L)'
;MVEIWKDIPNYEGKYQVSNIGRVKSLNYRGNTKKEIILKPISRGNTGYVYVDLFDYEFKPHKKNIHRLVAEAFIPNPDNYPCVNHKDENKLNNSVFINPDGSVNPEKSNLEWCTHKYNSNYGSNPEKRRQSALLNPTWEYAVAASRKKVAQYDLEGNCVKIWDCFADIAREYNLINASNIIAVCKGKRRTSNGYVWRYAE
;
A
#
# COMPACT_ATOMS: atom_id res chain seq x y z
N MET A 1 27.16 -11.70 -12.03
CA MET A 1 25.92 -12.51 -12.10
C MET A 1 25.67 -12.81 -13.57
N VAL A 2 25.43 -14.08 -13.91
CA VAL A 2 25.02 -14.46 -15.28
C VAL A 2 23.56 -14.04 -15.48
N GLU A 3 23.25 -13.44 -16.64
CA GLU A 3 21.87 -13.09 -16.98
C GLU A 3 21.17 -14.29 -17.59
N ILE A 4 20.02 -14.64 -17.01
CA ILE A 4 19.18 -15.77 -17.40
C ILE A 4 17.82 -15.23 -17.78
N TRP A 5 17.26 -15.71 -18.90
CA TRP A 5 15.95 -15.31 -19.41
C TRP A 5 14.94 -16.42 -19.24
N LYS A 6 13.73 -16.08 -18.81
CA LYS A 6 12.57 -16.97 -18.73
C LYS A 6 11.36 -16.33 -19.37
N ASP A 7 10.50 -17.14 -19.93
CA ASP A 7 9.21 -16.68 -20.45
C ASP A 7 8.39 -16.06 -19.33
N ILE A 8 7.69 -14.97 -19.64
CA ILE A 8 6.77 -14.35 -18.68
C ILE A 8 5.49 -15.19 -18.66
N PRO A 9 5.03 -15.64 -17.47
CA PRO A 9 3.79 -16.42 -17.34
C PRO A 9 2.59 -15.72 -18.01
N ASN A 10 1.81 -16.46 -18.78
CA ASN A 10 0.72 -16.01 -19.65
C ASN A 10 1.13 -15.16 -20.86
N TYR A 11 2.43 -15.09 -21.17
CA TYR A 11 2.98 -14.40 -22.34
C TYR A 11 4.09 -15.22 -23.01
N GLU A 12 4.05 -16.55 -22.87
CA GLU A 12 5.03 -17.49 -23.39
C GLU A 12 5.22 -17.28 -24.90
N GLY A 13 6.49 -17.29 -25.36
CA GLY A 13 6.82 -17.07 -26.76
C GLY A 13 6.63 -15.63 -27.29
N LYS A 14 6.11 -14.69 -26.45
CA LYS A 14 5.98 -13.27 -26.80
C LYS A 14 6.97 -12.40 -26.03
N TYR A 15 7.12 -12.65 -24.74
CA TYR A 15 7.98 -11.85 -23.87
C TYR A 15 8.76 -12.71 -22.89
N GLN A 16 9.99 -12.28 -22.63
CA GLN A 16 10.84 -12.86 -21.59
C GLN A 16 11.29 -11.79 -20.60
N VAL A 17 11.51 -12.22 -19.36
CA VAL A 17 12.11 -11.42 -18.32
C VAL A 17 13.42 -12.03 -17.87
N SER A 18 14.42 -11.21 -17.57
CA SER A 18 15.68 -11.68 -17.03
C SER A 18 15.70 -11.59 -15.50
N ASN A 19 16.56 -12.39 -14.90
CA ASN A 19 16.81 -12.38 -13.45
C ASN A 19 17.45 -11.07 -12.93
N ILE A 20 17.79 -10.13 -13.80
CA ILE A 20 18.29 -8.81 -13.44
C ILE A 20 17.29 -7.69 -13.77
N GLY A 21 16.05 -8.04 -14.13
CA GLY A 21 14.96 -7.08 -14.34
C GLY A 21 14.89 -6.45 -15.73
N ARG A 22 15.53 -7.02 -16.75
CA ARG A 22 15.30 -6.62 -18.12
C ARG A 22 14.14 -7.42 -18.72
N VAL A 23 13.36 -6.80 -19.59
CA VAL A 23 12.25 -7.44 -20.31
C VAL A 23 12.48 -7.32 -21.79
N LYS A 24 12.32 -8.41 -22.53
CA LYS A 24 12.42 -8.40 -24.01
C LYS A 24 11.13 -8.90 -24.66
N SER A 25 10.82 -8.32 -25.82
CA SER A 25 9.84 -8.85 -26.75
C SER A 25 10.56 -9.76 -27.74
N LEU A 26 10.04 -10.96 -27.95
CA LEU A 26 10.56 -11.93 -28.92
C LEU A 26 10.01 -11.69 -30.33
N ASN A 27 8.94 -10.91 -30.40
CA ASN A 27 8.17 -10.72 -31.63
C ASN A 27 7.71 -9.27 -31.75
N TYR A 28 8.68 -8.35 -31.89
CA TYR A 28 8.39 -6.94 -31.91
C TYR A 28 7.62 -6.51 -33.16
N ARG A 29 6.44 -5.91 -32.97
CA ARG A 29 5.51 -5.47 -34.03
C ARG A 29 5.15 -6.57 -35.04
N GLY A 30 4.98 -7.79 -34.54
CA GLY A 30 4.61 -8.92 -35.42
C GLY A 30 5.77 -9.51 -36.21
N ASN A 31 7.00 -9.00 -36.06
CA ASN A 31 8.19 -9.55 -36.69
C ASN A 31 8.86 -10.56 -35.76
N THR A 32 8.60 -11.86 -36.00
CA THR A 32 9.09 -12.99 -35.17
C THR A 32 10.60 -13.16 -35.13
N LYS A 33 11.35 -12.44 -35.97
CA LYS A 33 12.82 -12.47 -36.00
C LYS A 33 13.46 -11.28 -35.29
N LYS A 34 12.68 -10.38 -34.71
CA LYS A 34 13.20 -9.17 -34.08
C LYS A 34 12.95 -9.16 -32.60
N GLU A 35 13.96 -9.58 -31.84
CA GLU A 35 13.97 -9.36 -30.38
C GLU A 35 14.32 -7.92 -30.04
N ILE A 36 13.67 -7.37 -29.04
CA ILE A 36 13.96 -6.02 -28.56
C ILE A 36 13.83 -5.94 -27.04
N ILE A 37 14.79 -5.28 -26.38
CA ILE A 37 14.68 -4.97 -24.96
C ILE A 37 13.70 -3.81 -24.78
N LEU A 38 12.67 -4.02 -23.98
CA LEU A 38 11.68 -2.99 -23.68
C LEU A 38 12.26 -1.97 -22.72
N LYS A 39 12.01 -0.69 -23.00
CA LYS A 39 12.41 0.39 -22.10
C LYS A 39 11.48 0.43 -20.88
N PRO A 40 12.02 0.35 -19.65
CA PRO A 40 11.21 0.53 -18.44
C PRO A 40 10.59 1.93 -18.38
N ILE A 41 9.35 2.00 -17.90
CA ILE A 41 8.61 3.25 -17.71
C ILE A 41 8.49 3.49 -16.22
N SER A 42 8.82 4.71 -15.76
CA SER A 42 8.68 5.09 -14.34
C SER A 42 7.21 5.23 -13.96
N ARG A 43 6.84 4.72 -12.79
CA ARG A 43 5.50 4.84 -12.22
C ARG A 43 5.37 6.07 -11.32
N GLY A 44 5.78 7.22 -11.83
CA GLY A 44 5.72 8.50 -11.11
C GLY A 44 6.46 8.45 -9.77
N ASN A 45 5.87 9.02 -8.73
CA ASN A 45 6.50 9.16 -7.41
C ASN A 45 6.64 7.84 -6.62
N THR A 46 6.16 6.71 -7.15
CA THR A 46 6.23 5.42 -6.43
C THR A 46 7.62 4.80 -6.43
N GLY A 47 8.51 5.23 -7.34
CA GLY A 47 9.85 4.68 -7.54
C GLY A 47 9.87 3.31 -8.25
N TYR A 48 8.71 2.71 -8.55
CA TYR A 48 8.64 1.47 -9.31
C TYR A 48 8.73 1.71 -10.81
N VAL A 49 9.19 0.69 -11.52
CA VAL A 49 9.20 0.67 -12.99
C VAL A 49 8.32 -0.44 -13.52
N TYR A 50 7.70 -0.19 -14.68
CA TYR A 50 6.83 -1.13 -15.35
C TYR A 50 7.11 -1.18 -16.86
N VAL A 51 6.56 -2.18 -17.52
CA VAL A 51 6.48 -2.28 -18.98
C VAL A 51 5.02 -2.51 -19.39
N ASP A 52 4.67 -2.08 -20.60
CA ASP A 52 3.40 -2.44 -21.22
C ASP A 52 3.60 -3.74 -22.03
N LEU A 53 2.89 -4.79 -21.65
CA LEU A 53 2.84 -6.06 -22.37
C LEU A 53 1.48 -6.20 -23.07
N PHE A 54 1.48 -6.71 -24.29
CA PHE A 54 0.26 -6.94 -25.05
C PHE A 54 -0.10 -8.43 -24.99
N ASP A 55 -1.31 -8.73 -24.57
CA ASP A 55 -1.84 -10.10 -24.59
C ASP A 55 -2.07 -10.63 -26.01
N TYR A 56 -2.65 -11.83 -26.14
CA TYR A 56 -2.93 -12.41 -27.45
C TYR A 56 -4.08 -11.72 -28.21
N GLU A 57 -4.89 -10.90 -27.51
CA GLU A 57 -5.94 -10.04 -28.10
C GLU A 57 -5.43 -8.62 -28.37
N PHE A 58 -4.12 -8.38 -28.27
CA PHE A 58 -3.46 -7.07 -28.44
C PHE A 58 -3.90 -6.00 -27.43
N LYS A 59 -4.44 -6.40 -26.27
CA LYS A 59 -4.75 -5.49 -25.18
C LYS A 59 -3.49 -5.20 -24.35
N PRO A 60 -3.19 -3.91 -24.03
CA PRO A 60 -2.03 -3.55 -23.24
C PRO A 60 -2.29 -3.78 -21.76
N HIS A 61 -1.30 -4.36 -21.07
CA HIS A 61 -1.29 -4.58 -19.64
C HIS A 61 -0.03 -4.02 -19.01
N LYS A 62 -0.18 -3.10 -18.06
CA LYS A 62 0.94 -2.55 -17.29
C LYS A 62 1.42 -3.58 -16.26
N LYS A 63 2.64 -4.07 -16.42
CA LYS A 63 3.25 -5.07 -15.54
C LYS A 63 4.47 -4.49 -14.85
N ASN A 64 4.46 -4.49 -13.52
CA ASN A 64 5.62 -4.06 -12.73
C ASN A 64 6.77 -5.06 -12.89
N ILE A 65 7.98 -4.57 -13.18
CA ILE A 65 9.13 -5.42 -13.49
C ILE A 65 9.51 -6.33 -12.32
N HIS A 66 9.54 -5.81 -11.07
CA HIS A 66 9.86 -6.64 -9.89
C HIS A 66 8.90 -7.84 -9.74
N ARG A 67 7.62 -7.67 -10.09
CA ARG A 67 6.67 -8.77 -10.06
C ARG A 67 6.93 -9.80 -11.15
N LEU A 68 7.21 -9.36 -12.38
CA LEU A 68 7.56 -10.26 -13.47
C LEU A 68 8.78 -11.12 -13.14
N VAL A 69 9.81 -10.49 -12.53
CA VAL A 69 11.01 -11.22 -12.09
C VAL A 69 10.67 -12.21 -10.98
N ALA A 70 9.92 -11.77 -9.96
CA ALA A 70 9.55 -12.65 -8.86
C ALA A 70 8.70 -13.84 -9.34
N GLU A 71 7.69 -13.60 -10.19
CA GLU A 71 6.82 -14.62 -10.75
C GLU A 71 7.58 -15.64 -11.61
N ALA A 72 8.59 -15.19 -12.36
CA ALA A 72 9.38 -16.07 -13.23
C ALA A 72 10.48 -16.87 -12.50
N PHE A 73 11.06 -16.32 -11.43
CA PHE A 73 12.27 -16.88 -10.84
C PHE A 73 12.11 -17.35 -9.41
N ILE A 74 11.24 -16.76 -8.59
CA ILE A 74 11.15 -17.05 -7.15
C ILE A 74 9.90 -17.90 -6.87
N PRO A 75 10.04 -19.15 -6.39
CA PRO A 75 8.89 -19.95 -5.96
C PRO A 75 8.08 -19.23 -4.87
N ASN A 76 6.75 -19.33 -4.95
CA ASN A 76 5.82 -18.72 -3.99
C ASN A 76 4.78 -19.75 -3.50
N PRO A 77 5.20 -20.81 -2.77
CA PRO A 77 4.29 -21.86 -2.34
C PRO A 77 3.21 -21.38 -1.36
N ASP A 78 3.53 -20.34 -0.57
CA ASP A 78 2.62 -19.76 0.42
C ASP A 78 1.68 -18.69 -0.18
N ASN A 79 1.74 -18.43 -1.48
CA ASN A 79 0.95 -17.42 -2.18
C ASN A 79 1.04 -16.02 -1.55
N TYR A 80 2.21 -15.60 -1.12
CA TYR A 80 2.42 -14.26 -0.57
C TYR A 80 2.09 -13.18 -1.60
N PRO A 81 1.34 -12.13 -1.21
CA PRO A 81 0.81 -11.14 -2.14
C PRO A 81 1.81 -10.06 -2.56
N CYS A 82 2.88 -9.84 -1.80
CA CYS A 82 3.83 -8.75 -2.00
C CYS A 82 5.20 -9.25 -2.41
N VAL A 83 5.92 -8.41 -3.18
CA VAL A 83 7.35 -8.56 -3.45
C VAL A 83 8.08 -7.42 -2.75
N ASN A 84 9.03 -7.75 -1.88
CA ASN A 84 9.89 -6.81 -1.18
C ASN A 84 11.23 -6.65 -1.90
N HIS A 85 11.81 -5.45 -1.84
CA HIS A 85 13.20 -5.15 -2.22
C HIS A 85 14.05 -5.07 -0.96
N LYS A 86 14.95 -6.02 -0.75
CA LYS A 86 15.73 -6.11 0.48
C LYS A 86 16.69 -4.94 0.69
N ASP A 87 17.18 -4.33 -0.37
CA ASP A 87 17.99 -3.11 -0.34
C ASP A 87 17.17 -1.81 -0.34
N GLU A 88 15.84 -1.90 -0.30
CA GLU A 88 14.88 -0.78 -0.43
C GLU A 88 14.98 -0.01 -1.76
N ASN A 89 15.84 -0.41 -2.69
CA ASN A 89 15.96 0.19 -4.02
C ASN A 89 15.02 -0.48 -5.02
N LYS A 90 13.93 0.20 -5.33
CA LYS A 90 12.86 -0.30 -6.23
C LYS A 90 13.30 -0.47 -7.69
N LEU A 91 14.48 -0.01 -8.04
CA LEU A 91 15.08 -0.20 -9.38
C LEU A 91 15.95 -1.46 -9.45
N ASN A 92 16.39 -1.99 -8.30
CA ASN A 92 17.18 -3.21 -8.24
C ASN A 92 16.26 -4.45 -8.21
N ASN A 93 15.92 -4.95 -9.37
CA ASN A 93 15.01 -6.10 -9.53
C ASN A 93 15.77 -7.42 -9.70
N SER A 94 16.95 -7.57 -9.04
CA SER A 94 17.82 -8.71 -9.25
C SER A 94 17.46 -9.92 -8.39
N VAL A 95 17.54 -11.10 -9.02
CA VAL A 95 17.47 -12.42 -8.39
C VAL A 95 18.73 -13.20 -8.76
N PHE A 96 19.42 -13.73 -7.75
CA PHE A 96 20.62 -14.50 -7.96
C PHE A 96 20.27 -15.98 -8.18
N ILE A 97 20.77 -16.54 -9.28
CA ILE A 97 20.60 -17.94 -9.64
C ILE A 97 21.94 -18.64 -9.47
N ASN A 98 21.96 -19.72 -8.71
CA ASN A 98 23.13 -20.58 -8.53
C ASN A 98 23.46 -21.34 -9.82
N PRO A 99 24.66 -21.91 -9.95
CA PRO A 99 25.05 -22.69 -11.12
C PRO A 99 24.17 -23.93 -11.38
N ASP A 100 23.52 -24.47 -10.35
CA ASP A 100 22.55 -25.58 -10.44
C ASP A 100 21.14 -25.14 -10.88
N GLY A 101 20.94 -23.85 -11.14
CA GLY A 101 19.65 -23.26 -11.54
C GLY A 101 18.71 -22.92 -10.38
N SER A 102 19.08 -23.19 -9.13
CA SER A 102 18.31 -22.81 -7.95
C SER A 102 18.44 -21.33 -7.64
N VAL A 103 17.41 -20.74 -7.00
CA VAL A 103 17.46 -19.37 -6.49
C VAL A 103 18.32 -19.31 -5.24
N ASN A 104 19.23 -18.35 -5.17
CA ASN A 104 19.94 -18.02 -3.93
C ASN A 104 19.20 -16.87 -3.20
N PRO A 105 18.45 -17.17 -2.15
CA PRO A 105 17.64 -16.15 -1.48
C PRO A 105 18.50 -15.11 -0.76
N GLU A 106 19.68 -15.45 -0.26
CA GLU A 106 20.56 -14.50 0.45
C GLU A 106 21.14 -13.45 -0.49
N LYS A 107 21.53 -13.85 -1.70
CA LYS A 107 22.11 -12.96 -2.72
C LYS A 107 21.09 -12.28 -3.60
N SER A 108 19.83 -12.71 -3.55
CA SER A 108 18.71 -12.11 -4.29
C SER A 108 18.21 -10.88 -3.58
N ASN A 109 17.90 -9.81 -4.33
CA ASN A 109 17.29 -8.61 -3.78
C ASN A 109 15.78 -8.72 -3.59
N LEU A 110 15.10 -9.49 -4.44
CA LEU A 110 13.66 -9.69 -4.36
C LEU A 110 13.30 -10.89 -3.48
N GLU A 111 12.20 -10.77 -2.75
CA GLU A 111 11.59 -11.85 -1.97
C GLU A 111 10.06 -11.70 -1.93
N TRP A 112 9.33 -12.83 -1.89
CA TRP A 112 7.91 -12.84 -1.62
C TRP A 112 7.64 -12.62 -0.13
N CYS A 113 6.61 -11.82 0.21
CA CYS A 113 6.30 -11.52 1.60
C CYS A 113 4.83 -11.13 1.82
N THR A 114 4.43 -11.07 3.10
CA THR A 114 3.12 -10.58 3.50
C THR A 114 3.03 -9.05 3.44
N HIS A 115 1.81 -8.50 3.38
CA HIS A 115 1.59 -7.05 3.49
C HIS A 115 2.17 -6.47 4.80
N LYS A 116 1.99 -7.18 5.92
CA LYS A 116 2.49 -6.75 7.22
C LYS A 116 4.02 -6.67 7.23
N TYR A 117 4.70 -7.69 6.70
CA TYR A 117 6.15 -7.71 6.60
C TYR A 117 6.65 -6.56 5.73
N ASN A 118 6.14 -6.44 4.49
CA ASN A 118 6.55 -5.40 3.56
C ASN A 118 6.34 -3.98 4.10
N SER A 119 5.23 -3.76 4.82
CA SER A 119 4.94 -2.45 5.42
C SER A 119 5.87 -2.10 6.58
N ASN A 120 6.41 -3.08 7.28
CA ASN A 120 7.29 -2.88 8.44
C ASN A 120 8.77 -3.11 8.12
N TYR A 121 9.11 -3.36 6.86
CA TYR A 121 10.47 -3.65 6.43
C TYR A 121 11.33 -2.38 6.37
N GLY A 122 12.60 -2.51 6.78
CA GLY A 122 13.64 -1.50 6.64
C GLY A 122 13.24 -0.13 7.22
N SER A 123 13.39 0.91 6.43
CA SER A 123 13.09 2.29 6.82
C SER A 123 11.60 2.70 6.68
N ASN A 124 10.71 1.81 6.26
CA ASN A 124 9.30 2.13 6.03
C ASN A 124 8.56 2.64 7.29
N PRO A 125 8.73 2.06 8.49
CA PRO A 125 8.09 2.57 9.70
C PRO A 125 8.50 4.00 10.03
N GLU A 126 9.79 4.30 9.92
CA GLU A 126 10.31 5.64 10.21
C GLU A 126 9.88 6.66 9.17
N LYS A 127 9.91 6.32 7.87
CA LYS A 127 9.37 7.18 6.79
C LYS A 127 7.89 7.53 7.01
N ARG A 128 7.07 6.55 7.46
CA ARG A 128 5.66 6.81 7.80
C ARG A 128 5.52 7.74 8.98
N ARG A 129 6.32 7.53 10.04
CA ARG A 129 6.34 8.39 11.21
C ARG A 129 6.72 9.82 10.84
N GLN A 130 7.79 10.00 10.09
CA GLN A 130 8.23 11.32 9.60
C GLN A 130 7.17 11.98 8.71
N SER A 131 6.56 11.23 7.79
CA SER A 131 5.49 11.76 6.94
C SER A 131 4.27 12.20 7.76
N ALA A 132 3.91 11.46 8.81
CA ALA A 132 2.83 11.84 9.71
C ALA A 132 3.15 13.10 10.52
N LEU A 133 4.41 13.31 10.89
CA LEU A 133 4.86 14.50 11.59
C LEU A 133 4.94 15.74 10.67
N LEU A 134 5.33 15.55 9.41
CA LEU A 134 5.49 16.63 8.43
C LEU A 134 4.18 17.03 7.75
N ASN A 135 3.16 16.16 7.77
CA ASN A 135 1.84 16.43 7.21
C ASN A 135 0.82 16.58 8.35
N PRO A 136 0.64 17.79 8.89
CA PRO A 136 -0.34 18.04 9.95
C PRO A 136 -1.79 18.01 9.43
N THR A 137 -2.06 17.44 8.26
CA THR A 137 -3.43 17.27 7.72
C THR A 137 -4.34 16.56 8.71
N TRP A 138 -3.80 15.70 9.56
CA TRP A 138 -4.57 15.10 10.65
C TRP A 138 -4.93 16.12 11.73
N GLU A 139 -4.08 17.10 12.03
CA GLU A 139 -4.38 18.19 12.99
C GLU A 139 -5.48 19.08 12.46
N TYR A 140 -5.44 19.44 11.17
CA TYR A 140 -6.52 20.20 10.52
C TYR A 140 -7.80 19.37 10.42
N ALA A 141 -7.72 18.08 10.09
CA ALA A 141 -8.87 17.19 10.07
C ALA A 141 -9.46 16.99 11.48
N VAL A 142 -8.61 16.83 12.50
CA VAL A 142 -9.03 16.76 13.90
C VAL A 142 -9.60 18.11 14.37
N ALA A 143 -8.97 19.23 14.04
CA ALA A 143 -9.49 20.56 14.38
C ALA A 143 -10.83 20.84 13.67
N ALA A 144 -10.95 20.50 12.38
CA ALA A 144 -12.20 20.63 11.63
C ALA A 144 -13.31 19.66 12.11
N SER A 145 -12.93 18.52 12.70
CA SER A 145 -13.85 17.55 13.32
C SER A 145 -14.17 17.86 14.79
N ARG A 146 -13.46 18.78 15.43
CA ARG A 146 -13.71 19.26 16.79
C ARG A 146 -14.98 20.09 16.81
N LYS A 147 -16.12 19.43 16.84
CA LYS A 147 -17.39 20.08 17.10
C LYS A 147 -17.55 20.24 18.60
N LYS A 148 -17.75 21.48 19.05
CA LYS A 148 -18.13 21.74 20.43
C LYS A 148 -19.44 21.04 20.73
N VAL A 149 -19.57 20.55 21.95
CA VAL A 149 -20.75 19.80 22.39
C VAL A 149 -21.25 20.40 23.69
N ALA A 150 -22.50 20.81 23.72
CA ALA A 150 -23.15 21.30 24.93
C ALA A 150 -23.86 20.14 25.63
N GLN A 151 -23.63 20.03 26.93
CA GLN A 151 -24.25 19.09 27.86
C GLN A 151 -25.35 19.79 28.59
N TYR A 152 -26.57 19.22 28.60
CA TYR A 152 -27.72 19.74 29.29
C TYR A 152 -28.24 18.71 30.32
N ASP A 153 -28.72 19.19 31.45
CA ASP A 153 -29.52 18.38 32.35
C ASP A 153 -30.88 17.99 31.73
N LEU A 154 -31.70 17.22 32.46
CA LEU A 154 -33.00 16.80 31.98
C LEU A 154 -34.02 17.93 32.01
N GLU A 155 -33.78 18.98 32.79
CA GLU A 155 -34.58 20.21 32.89
C GLU A 155 -34.28 21.20 31.76
N GLY A 156 -33.20 20.96 30.98
CA GLY A 156 -32.81 21.77 29.82
C GLY A 156 -31.76 22.86 30.13
N ASN A 157 -31.18 22.90 31.32
CA ASN A 157 -30.14 23.83 31.67
C ASN A 157 -28.80 23.38 31.11
N CYS A 158 -27.99 24.30 30.55
CA CYS A 158 -26.65 23.97 30.06
C CYS A 158 -25.72 23.78 31.25
N VAL A 159 -25.18 22.56 31.38
CA VAL A 159 -24.26 22.16 32.46
C VAL A 159 -22.83 22.51 32.09
N LYS A 160 -22.41 22.19 30.85
CA LYS A 160 -21.03 22.38 30.40
C LYS A 160 -20.96 22.38 28.87
N ILE A 161 -20.01 23.15 28.33
CA ILE A 161 -19.63 23.09 26.91
C ILE A 161 -18.27 22.40 26.81
N TRP A 162 -18.17 21.41 25.95
CA TRP A 162 -17.00 20.59 25.70
C TRP A 162 -16.39 20.94 24.33
N ASP A 163 -15.08 20.96 24.24
CA ASP A 163 -14.40 21.30 22.98
C ASP A 163 -14.51 20.17 21.95
N CYS A 164 -14.60 18.90 22.41
CA CYS A 164 -14.79 17.77 21.52
C CYS A 164 -15.33 16.53 22.25
N PHE A 165 -15.81 15.54 21.47
CA PHE A 165 -16.29 14.27 22.01
C PHE A 165 -15.21 13.45 22.75
N ALA A 166 -13.94 13.62 22.39
CA ALA A 166 -12.85 12.91 23.03
C ALA A 166 -12.65 13.34 24.49
N ASP A 167 -12.85 14.63 24.78
CA ASP A 167 -12.76 15.16 26.15
C ASP A 167 -13.89 14.60 27.03
N ILE A 168 -15.10 14.50 26.48
CA ILE A 168 -16.23 13.87 27.17
C ILE A 168 -15.94 12.40 27.45
N ALA A 169 -15.46 11.66 26.43
CA ALA A 169 -15.15 10.25 26.60
C ALA A 169 -14.10 10.01 27.68
N ARG A 170 -13.10 10.89 27.77
CA ARG A 170 -12.03 10.84 28.79
C ARG A 170 -12.58 11.12 30.19
N GLU A 171 -13.38 12.20 30.35
CA GLU A 171 -13.96 12.60 31.62
C GLU A 171 -14.91 11.53 32.18
N TYR A 172 -15.74 10.95 31.33
CA TYR A 172 -16.71 9.92 31.71
C TYR A 172 -16.17 8.49 31.65
N ASN A 173 -14.85 8.32 31.42
CA ASN A 173 -14.19 7.03 31.27
C ASN A 173 -14.89 6.08 30.28
N LEU A 174 -15.32 6.61 29.14
CA LEU A 174 -16.03 5.88 28.11
C LEU A 174 -15.04 5.29 27.09
N ILE A 175 -15.30 4.07 26.61
CA ILE A 175 -14.55 3.46 25.51
C ILE A 175 -14.64 4.33 24.23
N ASN A 176 -15.79 4.96 24.01
CA ASN A 176 -16.01 5.90 22.90
C ASN A 176 -17.27 6.77 23.17
N ALA A 177 -17.41 7.82 22.38
CA ALA A 177 -18.54 8.76 22.53
C ALA A 177 -19.75 8.44 21.61
N SER A 178 -19.89 7.23 21.10
CA SER A 178 -20.91 6.87 20.09
C SER A 178 -22.33 7.14 20.57
N ASN A 179 -22.64 6.87 21.83
CA ASN A 179 -23.96 7.13 22.41
C ASN A 179 -24.26 8.63 22.52
N ILE A 180 -23.26 9.44 22.87
CA ILE A 180 -23.39 10.90 22.95
C ILE A 180 -23.59 11.49 21.55
N ILE A 181 -22.82 11.02 20.56
CA ILE A 181 -23.00 11.38 19.16
C ILE A 181 -24.42 11.04 18.67
N ALA A 182 -24.96 9.89 19.08
CA ALA A 182 -26.32 9.48 18.73
C ALA A 182 -27.39 10.44 19.32
N VAL A 183 -27.15 10.97 20.54
CA VAL A 183 -28.02 12.01 21.11
C VAL A 183 -27.94 13.32 20.32
N CYS A 184 -26.69 13.79 20.03
CA CYS A 184 -26.50 15.01 19.21
C CYS A 184 -27.13 14.92 17.82
N LYS A 185 -27.27 13.71 17.27
CA LYS A 185 -27.90 13.43 15.97
C LYS A 185 -29.41 13.16 16.07
N GLY A 186 -30.01 13.27 17.25
CA GLY A 186 -31.43 13.00 17.47
C GLY A 186 -31.84 11.52 17.40
N LYS A 187 -30.88 10.61 17.30
CA LYS A 187 -31.12 9.15 17.25
C LYS A 187 -31.36 8.51 18.63
N ARG A 188 -31.10 9.27 19.69
CA ARG A 188 -31.26 8.85 21.09
C ARG A 188 -31.66 10.08 21.92
N ARG A 189 -32.49 9.89 22.95
CA ARG A 189 -32.94 11.01 23.79
C ARG A 189 -31.86 11.51 24.73
N THR A 190 -31.18 10.60 25.44
CA THR A 190 -30.19 10.94 26.47
C THR A 190 -29.01 9.95 26.45
N SER A 191 -27.88 10.35 27.01
CA SER A 191 -26.75 9.48 27.30
C SER A 191 -26.10 9.93 28.59
N ASN A 192 -25.76 8.98 29.49
CA ASN A 192 -25.15 9.21 30.81
C ASN A 192 -25.95 10.19 31.68
N GLY A 193 -27.29 10.18 31.58
CA GLY A 193 -28.15 11.06 32.38
C GLY A 193 -28.32 12.48 31.81
N TYR A 194 -27.76 12.78 30.64
CA TYR A 194 -27.74 14.12 30.04
C TYR A 194 -28.29 14.14 28.61
N VAL A 195 -28.76 15.31 28.20
CA VAL A 195 -29.08 15.64 26.81
C VAL A 195 -27.84 16.32 26.19
N TRP A 196 -27.50 15.95 24.95
CA TRP A 196 -26.28 16.42 24.26
C TRP A 196 -26.69 17.05 22.94
N ARG A 197 -26.11 18.24 22.66
CA ARG A 197 -26.33 18.95 21.40
C ARG A 197 -24.99 19.48 20.86
N TYR A 198 -24.91 19.64 19.56
CA TYR A 198 -23.79 20.43 19.02
C TYR A 198 -23.93 21.87 19.52
N ALA A 199 -22.85 22.44 20.05
CA ALA A 199 -22.81 23.86 20.36
C ALA A 199 -22.45 24.64 19.08
N GLU A 200 -23.10 25.77 18.90
CA GLU A 200 -22.80 26.71 17.82
C GLU A 200 -21.47 27.43 18.03
#